data_3bae13c02e179df6d9eb59cb8e4430b8
#
_entry.id   3bae13c02e179df6d9eb59cb8e4430b8
#
_cell.length_a   1.000
_cell.length_b   1.000
_cell.length_c   1.000
_cell.angle_alpha   90.00
_cell.angle_beta   90.00
_cell.angle_gamma   90.00
#
_symmetry.space_group_name_H-M   'P 1'
#
loop_
_entity.id
_entity.type
_entity.pdbx_description
1 polymer ?
#
loop_
_entity_poly.entity_id
_entity_poly.type
_entity_poly.pdbx_seq_one_letter_code
_entity_poly.pdbx_strand_id
1 'polypeptide(L)'
;CDTTALMTAVYSRLVFGDASLEDRAGELHRRHVRLTLLTALDLPWVADGIQRSGPQVQQAVDRELRALMRRQRIGFSVVSGHGDKRLGQAMAAVATDAAAAARAGGLFTRLAGHEPGPAEQRWLCECCPDPAGLRRA
;
A
#
# COMPACT_ATOMS: atom_id res chain seq x y z
N CYS A 1 -8.78 2.91 -3.08
CA CYS A 1 -7.99 2.93 -4.32
C CYS A 1 -7.24 1.60 -4.43
N ASP A 2 -7.45 0.84 -5.48
CA ASP A 2 -6.81 -0.48 -5.68
C ASP A 2 -5.41 -0.39 -6.30
N THR A 3 -5.06 0.76 -6.88
CA THR A 3 -3.76 1.00 -7.51
C THR A 3 -2.94 2.01 -6.70
N THR A 4 -1.70 1.66 -6.38
CA THR A 4 -0.79 2.55 -5.65
C THR A 4 -0.15 3.58 -6.59
N ALA A 5 0.32 4.71 -6.04
CA ALA A 5 1.07 5.70 -6.82
C ALA A 5 2.33 5.10 -7.49
N LEU A 6 3.01 4.15 -6.82
CA LEU A 6 4.14 3.43 -7.41
C LEU A 6 3.73 2.63 -8.65
N MET A 7 2.61 1.92 -8.59
CA MET A 7 2.11 1.17 -9.75
C MET A 7 1.74 2.10 -10.91
N THR A 8 1.12 3.25 -10.62
CA THR A 8 0.83 4.26 -11.65
C THR A 8 2.11 4.75 -12.34
N ALA A 9 3.16 5.06 -11.56
CA ALA A 9 4.45 5.48 -12.12
C ALA A 9 5.12 4.37 -12.95
N VAL A 10 5.03 3.10 -12.51
CA VAL A 10 5.54 1.95 -13.27
C VAL A 10 4.81 1.79 -14.61
N TYR A 11 3.49 1.90 -14.62
CA TYR A 11 2.73 1.83 -15.87
C TYR A 11 3.00 3.02 -16.79
N SER A 12 3.14 4.24 -16.26
CA SER A 12 3.53 5.41 -17.04
C SER A 12 4.86 5.17 -17.76
N ARG A 13 5.85 4.64 -17.05
CA ARG A 13 7.15 4.31 -17.62
C ARG A 13 7.08 3.21 -18.66
N LEU A 14 6.38 2.10 -18.39
CA LEU A 14 6.33 0.96 -19.29
C LEU A 14 5.51 1.21 -20.55
N VAL A 15 4.41 1.95 -20.46
CA VAL A 15 3.49 2.18 -21.57
C VAL A 15 3.88 3.42 -22.38
N PHE A 16 4.29 4.50 -21.70
CA PHE A 16 4.55 5.80 -22.34
C PHE A 16 6.03 6.20 -22.35
N GLY A 17 6.93 5.43 -21.72
CA GLY A 17 8.33 5.79 -21.55
C GLY A 17 8.55 6.98 -20.59
N ASP A 18 7.51 7.37 -19.85
CA ASP A 18 7.52 8.55 -18.99
C ASP A 18 7.85 8.20 -17.53
N ALA A 19 8.98 8.72 -17.05
CA ALA A 19 9.47 8.57 -15.70
C ALA A 19 9.12 9.75 -14.77
N SER A 20 8.41 10.77 -15.26
CA SER A 20 8.16 12.02 -14.51
C SER A 20 7.39 11.81 -13.20
N LEU A 21 6.62 10.74 -13.10
CA LEU A 21 5.83 10.41 -11.92
C LEU A 21 6.63 9.72 -10.80
N GLU A 22 7.84 9.21 -11.07
CA GLU A 22 8.56 8.32 -10.15
C GLU A 22 8.90 8.99 -8.81
N ASP A 23 9.44 10.20 -8.85
CA ASP A 23 9.85 10.92 -7.63
C ASP A 23 8.64 11.27 -6.76
N ARG A 24 7.58 11.76 -7.40
CA ARG A 24 6.34 12.08 -6.68
C ARG A 24 5.66 10.85 -6.10
N ALA A 25 5.63 9.75 -6.84
CA ALA A 25 5.10 8.48 -6.38
C ALA A 25 5.89 7.94 -5.18
N GLY A 26 7.23 8.02 -5.25
CA GLY A 26 8.10 7.63 -4.14
C GLY A 26 7.90 8.49 -2.89
N GLU A 27 7.76 9.80 -3.05
CA GLU A 27 7.47 10.71 -1.94
C GLU A 27 6.13 10.39 -1.27
N LEU A 28 5.06 10.27 -2.05
CA LEU A 28 3.73 9.91 -1.55
C LEU A 28 3.76 8.56 -0.82
N HIS A 29 4.45 7.57 -1.39
CA HIS A 29 4.56 6.26 -0.76
C HIS A 29 5.25 6.34 0.60
N ARG A 30 6.42 6.97 0.69
CA ARG A 30 7.15 7.12 1.97
C ARG A 30 6.36 7.88 3.02
N ARG A 31 5.53 8.83 2.59
CA ARG A 31 4.72 9.65 3.50
C ARG A 31 3.52 8.88 4.08
N HIS A 32 2.90 8.01 3.28
CA HIS A 32 1.61 7.41 3.63
C HIS A 32 1.65 5.90 3.84
N VAL A 33 2.72 5.22 3.40
CA VAL A 33 2.84 3.77 3.49
C VAL A 33 3.98 3.39 4.42
N ARG A 34 3.65 2.67 5.45
CA ARG A 34 4.60 2.23 6.46
C ARG A 34 5.21 0.87 6.13
N LEU A 35 4.41 -0.06 5.64
CA LEU A 35 4.84 -1.40 5.26
C LEU A 35 4.43 -1.69 3.82
N THR A 36 5.38 -2.19 3.03
CA THR A 36 5.13 -2.64 1.67
C THR A 36 5.34 -4.14 1.58
N LEU A 37 4.29 -4.85 1.17
CA LEU A 37 4.37 -6.26 0.85
C LEU A 37 4.34 -6.41 -0.68
N LEU A 38 5.32 -7.11 -1.22
CA LEU A 38 5.41 -7.43 -2.64
C LEU A 38 5.16 -8.91 -2.85
N THR A 39 4.14 -9.25 -3.61
CA THR A 39 3.85 -10.64 -3.95
C THR A 39 4.87 -11.18 -4.96
N ALA A 40 5.43 -12.36 -4.69
CA ALA A 40 6.27 -13.05 -5.66
C ALA A 40 5.45 -13.53 -6.87
N LEU A 41 6.09 -13.66 -8.02
CA LEU A 41 5.50 -14.21 -9.26
C LEU A 41 5.60 -15.74 -9.29
N ASP A 42 5.26 -16.39 -8.21
CA ASP A 42 5.36 -17.85 -8.01
C ASP A 42 4.01 -18.56 -8.16
N LEU A 43 2.95 -17.82 -8.43
CA LEU A 43 1.65 -18.38 -8.80
C LEU A 43 1.55 -18.49 -10.31
N PRO A 44 0.95 -19.58 -10.83
CA PRO A 44 0.67 -19.70 -12.26
C PRO A 44 -0.15 -18.51 -12.74
N TRP A 45 0.25 -17.95 -13.86
CA TRP A 45 -0.56 -16.92 -14.50
C TRP A 45 -1.86 -17.52 -15.04
N VAL A 46 -2.97 -16.92 -14.73
CA VAL A 46 -4.29 -17.33 -15.23
C VAL A 46 -4.89 -16.17 -16.01
N ALA A 47 -5.32 -16.43 -17.25
CA ALA A 47 -6.02 -15.42 -18.05
C ALA A 47 -7.37 -15.09 -17.42
N ASP A 48 -7.66 -13.80 -17.26
CA ASP A 48 -8.94 -13.29 -16.78
C ASP A 48 -9.74 -12.56 -17.89
N GLY A 49 -9.60 -13.00 -19.13
CA GLY A 49 -10.23 -12.40 -20.28
C GLY A 49 -9.42 -11.25 -20.89
N ILE A 50 -9.98 -10.04 -20.94
CA ILE A 50 -9.43 -8.91 -21.72
C ILE A 50 -8.41 -8.08 -20.94
N GLN A 51 -8.39 -8.17 -19.61
CA GLN A 51 -7.68 -7.19 -18.76
C GLN A 51 -6.23 -7.54 -18.42
N ARG A 52 -5.76 -8.77 -18.62
CA ARG A 52 -4.40 -9.17 -18.29
C ARG A 52 -3.55 -9.44 -19.52
N SER A 53 -2.56 -8.60 -19.72
CA SER A 53 -1.68 -8.58 -20.90
C SER A 53 -0.64 -9.73 -20.97
N GLY A 54 -0.78 -10.79 -20.18
CA GLY A 54 0.09 -11.96 -20.21
C GLY A 54 1.27 -11.95 -19.23
N PRO A 55 1.95 -13.10 -19.07
CA PRO A 55 3.00 -13.28 -18.06
C PRO A 55 4.24 -12.41 -18.32
N GLN A 56 4.54 -12.07 -19.57
CA GLN A 56 5.68 -11.20 -19.89
C GLN A 56 5.50 -9.79 -19.35
N VAL A 57 4.29 -9.25 -19.43
CA VAL A 57 3.95 -7.93 -18.89
C VAL A 57 4.03 -7.93 -17.37
N GLN A 58 3.52 -9.00 -16.72
CA GLN A 58 3.62 -9.17 -15.29
C GLN A 58 5.08 -9.15 -14.80
N GLN A 59 5.98 -9.87 -15.51
CA GLN A 59 7.40 -9.87 -15.20
C GLN A 59 8.06 -8.50 -15.42
N ALA A 60 7.68 -7.80 -16.49
CA ALA A 60 8.19 -6.45 -16.76
C ALA A 60 7.76 -5.47 -15.66
N VAL A 61 6.50 -5.51 -15.23
CA VAL A 61 5.96 -4.69 -14.13
C VAL A 61 6.67 -5.00 -12.82
N ASP A 62 6.83 -6.28 -12.44
CA ASP A 62 7.52 -6.66 -11.19
C ASP A 62 8.97 -6.17 -11.18
N ARG A 63 9.69 -6.35 -12.30
CA ARG A 63 11.08 -5.90 -12.43
C ARG A 63 11.19 -4.39 -12.29
N GLU A 64 10.34 -3.63 -12.98
CA GLU A 64 10.37 -2.17 -12.93
C GLU A 64 9.92 -1.63 -11.56
N LEU A 65 8.92 -2.24 -10.94
CA LEU A 65 8.47 -1.89 -9.60
C LEU A 65 9.59 -2.09 -8.57
N ARG A 66 10.30 -3.21 -8.62
CA ARG A 66 11.47 -3.45 -7.74
C ARG A 66 12.59 -2.44 -8.00
N ALA A 67 12.84 -2.10 -9.27
CA ALA A 67 13.84 -1.11 -9.64
C ALA A 67 13.45 0.28 -9.11
N LEU A 68 12.20 0.69 -9.27
CA LEU A 68 11.68 1.95 -8.75
C LEU A 68 11.78 2.01 -7.21
N MET A 69 11.35 0.97 -6.50
CA MET A 69 11.45 0.93 -5.04
C MET A 69 12.90 1.06 -4.56
N ARG A 70 13.87 0.41 -5.23
CA ARG A 70 15.30 0.57 -4.90
C ARG A 70 15.78 2.00 -5.15
N ARG A 71 15.48 2.59 -6.32
CA ARG A 71 15.83 3.99 -6.63
C ARG A 71 15.28 4.95 -5.58
N GLN A 72 14.05 4.72 -5.16
CA GLN A 72 13.34 5.55 -4.18
C GLN A 72 13.65 5.17 -2.72
N ARG A 73 14.54 4.19 -2.48
CA ARG A 73 14.92 3.70 -1.14
C ARG A 73 13.71 3.25 -0.30
N ILE A 74 12.73 2.64 -0.95
CA ILE A 74 11.54 2.08 -0.31
C ILE A 74 11.83 0.63 0.06
N GLY A 75 11.78 0.31 1.36
CA GLY A 75 11.86 -1.06 1.84
C GLY A 75 10.59 -1.84 1.55
N PHE A 76 10.73 -3.13 1.25
CA PHE A 76 9.60 -4.03 1.03
C PHE A 76 9.92 -5.45 1.48
N SER A 77 8.90 -6.19 1.88
CA SER A 77 8.98 -7.62 2.18
C SER A 77 8.33 -8.42 1.05
N VAL A 78 9.02 -9.46 0.58
CA VAL A 78 8.47 -10.34 -0.46
C VAL A 78 7.67 -11.46 0.20
N VAL A 79 6.44 -11.68 -0.25
CA VAL A 79 5.59 -12.78 0.17
C VAL A 79 5.42 -13.78 -0.97
N SER A 80 5.62 -15.07 -0.67
CA SER A 80 5.66 -16.17 -1.64
C SER A 80 4.88 -17.40 -1.14
N GLY A 81 4.73 -18.41 -1.99
CA GLY A 81 4.01 -19.64 -1.67
C GLY A 81 2.52 -19.52 -1.95
N HIS A 82 1.74 -20.48 -1.44
CA HIS A 82 0.30 -20.60 -1.67
C HIS A 82 -0.45 -20.62 -0.34
N GLY A 83 -1.71 -20.18 -0.35
CA GLY A 83 -2.62 -20.30 0.78
C GLY A 83 -2.01 -19.81 2.10
N ASP A 84 -2.08 -20.64 3.12
CA ASP A 84 -1.66 -20.33 4.49
C ASP A 84 -0.17 -19.97 4.61
N LYS A 85 0.69 -20.55 3.74
CA LYS A 85 2.11 -20.20 3.73
C LYS A 85 2.33 -18.75 3.35
N ARG A 86 1.65 -18.27 2.30
CA ARG A 86 1.72 -16.87 1.86
C ARG A 86 1.12 -15.94 2.92
N LEU A 87 -0.02 -16.31 3.49
CA LEU A 87 -0.64 -15.58 4.58
C LEU A 87 0.29 -15.48 5.79
N GLY A 88 0.90 -16.58 6.20
CA GLY A 88 1.82 -16.62 7.33
C GLY A 88 3.03 -15.69 7.14
N GLN A 89 3.62 -15.63 5.93
CA GLN A 89 4.69 -14.70 5.63
C GLN A 89 4.23 -13.23 5.71
N ALA A 90 3.06 -12.92 5.18
CA ALA A 90 2.49 -11.57 5.27
C ALA A 90 2.25 -11.16 6.73
N MET A 91 1.65 -12.05 7.53
CA MET A 91 1.42 -11.81 8.96
C MET A 91 2.72 -11.64 9.75
N ALA A 92 3.75 -12.42 9.45
CA ALA A 92 5.06 -12.28 10.06
C ALA A 92 5.71 -10.92 9.75
N ALA A 93 5.60 -10.45 8.51
CA ALA A 93 6.10 -9.13 8.11
C ALA A 93 5.36 -7.99 8.84
N VAL A 94 4.03 -8.10 8.95
CA VAL A 94 3.22 -7.14 9.72
C VAL A 94 3.60 -7.14 11.20
N ALA A 95 3.76 -8.31 11.81
CA ALA A 95 4.16 -8.42 13.22
C ALA A 95 5.55 -7.83 13.48
N THR A 96 6.50 -8.06 12.56
CA THR A 96 7.86 -7.50 12.65
C THR A 96 7.83 -5.97 12.56
N ASP A 97 7.05 -5.42 11.63
CA ASP A 97 6.90 -3.97 11.50
C ASP A 97 6.21 -3.36 12.74
N ALA A 98 5.16 -3.98 13.25
CA ALA A 98 4.47 -3.55 14.46
C ALA A 98 5.41 -3.56 15.69
N ALA A 99 6.24 -4.59 15.84
CA ALA A 99 7.22 -4.67 16.92
C ALA A 99 8.33 -3.61 16.79
N ALA A 100 8.77 -3.31 15.57
CA ALA A 100 9.74 -2.23 15.32
C ALA A 100 9.15 -0.86 15.67
N ALA A 101 7.88 -0.65 15.33
CA ALA A 101 7.16 0.57 15.67
C ALA A 101 6.93 0.75 17.18
N ALA A 102 6.61 -0.32 17.87
CA ALA A 102 6.45 -0.29 19.33
C ALA A 102 7.78 0.11 20.01
N ARG A 103 8.92 -0.41 19.52
CA ARG A 103 10.26 -0.03 20.01
C ARG A 103 10.63 1.42 19.69
N ALA A 104 10.16 1.96 18.58
CA ALA A 104 10.43 3.35 18.18
C ALA A 104 9.53 4.40 18.88
N GLY A 105 8.74 4.03 19.88
CA GLY A 105 7.73 4.88 20.48
C GLY A 105 6.55 5.07 19.52
N GLY A 106 5.90 3.96 19.19
CA GLY A 106 4.97 3.87 18.08
C GLY A 106 3.69 4.70 18.23
N LEU A 107 2.89 4.68 17.18
CA LEU A 107 1.63 5.40 16.99
C LEU A 107 0.70 5.33 18.21
N PHE A 108 0.64 4.20 18.89
CA PHE A 108 -0.20 4.01 20.09
C PHE A 108 0.31 4.79 21.31
N THR A 109 1.62 5.02 21.43
CA THR A 109 2.18 5.86 22.51
C THR A 109 1.85 7.35 22.28
N ARG A 110 1.74 7.77 21.02
CA ARG A 110 1.32 9.14 20.65
C ARG A 110 -0.19 9.32 20.79
N LEU A 111 -0.98 8.28 20.47
CA LEU A 111 -2.43 8.30 20.62
C LEU A 111 -2.87 8.26 22.09
N ALA A 112 -2.12 7.57 22.95
CA ALA A 112 -2.40 7.54 24.40
C ALA A 112 -2.22 8.90 25.10
N GLY A 113 -1.49 9.83 24.48
CA GLY A 113 -1.30 11.20 24.98
C GLY A 113 -2.08 12.26 24.19
N HIS A 114 -2.83 11.86 23.17
CA HIS A 114 -3.60 12.77 22.34
C HIS A 114 -5.07 12.70 22.74
N GLU A 115 -5.50 13.62 23.59
CA GLU A 115 -6.93 13.89 23.81
C GLU A 115 -7.49 14.53 22.53
N PRO A 116 -8.40 13.86 21.80
CA PRO A 116 -8.96 14.45 20.58
C PRO A 116 -9.70 15.71 20.91
N GLY A 117 -9.24 16.82 20.38
CA GLY A 117 -9.94 18.11 20.52
C GLY A 117 -11.35 18.04 19.92
N PRO A 118 -12.27 18.91 20.36
CA PRO A 118 -13.67 18.87 19.93
C PRO A 118 -13.88 19.02 18.42
N ALA A 119 -12.88 19.49 17.68
CA ALA A 119 -12.92 19.60 16.22
C ALA A 119 -12.54 18.30 15.48
N GLU A 120 -11.77 17.40 16.12
CA GLU A 120 -11.33 16.14 15.51
C GLU A 120 -12.38 15.01 15.61
N GLN A 121 -13.41 15.20 16.42
CA GLN A 121 -14.51 14.23 16.57
C GLN A 121 -15.58 14.34 15.48
N ARG A 122 -15.47 15.30 14.55
CA ARG A 122 -16.39 15.43 13.42
C ARG A 122 -15.87 14.72 12.18
N TRP A 123 -16.13 13.45 12.09
CA TRP A 123 -16.19 12.77 10.80
C TRP A 123 -17.48 13.19 10.09
N LEU A 124 -17.39 14.23 9.27
CA LEU A 124 -18.46 14.58 8.33
C LEU A 124 -18.33 13.66 7.14
N CYS A 125 -19.17 12.63 7.07
CA CYS A 125 -19.34 11.87 5.85
C CYS A 125 -20.06 12.78 4.84
N GLU A 126 -19.43 13.04 3.69
CA GLU A 126 -20.05 13.85 2.63
C GLU A 126 -21.37 13.29 2.10
N CYS A 127 -21.65 12.01 2.35
CA CYS A 127 -22.90 11.34 1.98
C CYS A 127 -23.99 11.40 3.06
N CYS A 128 -23.69 11.89 4.28
CA CYS A 128 -24.66 12.00 5.39
C CYS A 128 -24.78 13.45 5.84
N PRO A 129 -25.72 14.21 5.30
CA PRO A 129 -25.80 15.68 5.50
C PRO A 129 -26.17 16.11 6.92
N ASP A 130 -26.60 15.21 7.83
CA ASP A 130 -26.96 15.63 9.19
C ASP A 130 -26.76 14.52 10.24
N PRO A 131 -25.67 14.57 11.06
CA PRO A 131 -25.52 13.67 12.18
C PRO A 131 -26.47 13.99 13.38
N ALA A 132 -27.15 15.12 13.39
CA ALA A 132 -28.10 15.47 14.43
C ALA A 132 -29.47 14.82 14.25
N GLY A 133 -29.80 14.35 13.03
CA GLY A 133 -31.08 13.68 12.72
C GLY A 133 -31.20 12.25 13.29
N LEU A 134 -30.10 11.62 13.66
CA LEU A 134 -30.08 10.24 14.19
C LEU A 134 -30.37 10.14 15.71
N ARG A 135 -30.61 11.24 16.41
CA ARG A 135 -30.93 11.23 17.85
C ARG A 135 -32.42 11.43 18.19
N ARG A 136 -33.30 11.29 17.22
CA ARG A 136 -34.76 11.33 17.45
C ARG A 136 -35.43 10.15 16.78
N ALA A 137 -35.33 9.00 17.36
CA ALA A 137 -36.29 7.91 17.24
C ALA A 137 -36.21 7.04 18.49
#